data_a66e19f79af0a8873960525bd93c3ca4
#
_entry.id   a66e19f79af0a8873960525bd93c3ca4
#
_cell.length_a   1.000
_cell.length_b   1.000
_cell.length_c   1.000
_cell.angle_alpha   90.00
_cell.angle_beta   90.00
_cell.angle_gamma   90.00
#
_symmetry.space_group_name_H-M   'P 1'
#
loop_
_entity.id
_entity.type
_entity.pdbx_description
1 polymer ?
#
loop_
_entity_poly.entity_id
_entity_poly.type
_entity_poly.pdbx_seq_one_letter_code
_entity_poly.pdbx_strand_id
1 'polypeptide(L)'
;MVTASLLVLVLDNPDQEMDILAAWEEVGVPGVTVLDSQGSKRSDETGRDDLPLFVSLRSILSSEESQNRTLFSVIDDEAVLEKALQAAQGIIGDFQNPHTGILFVVPVSRAWGIVKAKPHLH
;
A
#
# COMPACT_ATOMS: atom_id res chain seq x y z
N MET A 1 17.56 15.87 -8.64
CA MET A 1 16.44 16.25 -7.77
C MET A 1 15.23 16.57 -8.59
N VAL A 2 14.11 15.95 -8.28
CA VAL A 2 12.85 16.19 -8.99
C VAL A 2 11.74 16.28 -7.97
N THR A 3 10.64 16.89 -8.34
CA THR A 3 9.43 16.81 -7.55
C THR A 3 8.73 15.50 -7.91
N ALA A 4 8.04 14.95 -6.95
CA ALA A 4 7.47 13.64 -7.13
C ALA A 4 6.28 13.44 -6.21
N SER A 5 5.69 12.27 -6.29
CA SER A 5 4.58 11.88 -5.42
C SER A 5 4.92 10.55 -4.77
N LEU A 6 4.55 10.40 -3.52
CA LEU A 6 4.66 9.14 -2.82
C LEU A 6 3.30 8.46 -2.89
N LEU A 7 3.26 7.37 -3.60
CA LEU A 7 2.05 6.56 -3.72
C LEU A 7 2.07 5.49 -2.64
N VAL A 8 1.03 5.44 -1.82
CA VAL A 8 0.98 4.51 -0.70
C VAL A 8 -0.32 3.73 -0.77
N LEU A 9 -0.21 2.43 -0.68
CA LEU A 9 -1.36 1.55 -0.60
C LEU A 9 -1.20 0.65 0.61
N VAL A 10 -2.12 0.79 1.56
CA VAL A 10 -2.18 -0.14 2.69
C VAL A 10 -3.24 -1.17 2.32
N LEU A 11 -2.79 -2.37 2.09
CA LEU A 11 -3.61 -3.43 1.51
C LEU A 11 -4.12 -4.34 2.62
N ASP A 12 -5.44 -4.42 2.74
CA ASP A 12 -6.05 -5.22 3.79
C ASP A 12 -6.02 -6.71 3.47
N ASN A 13 -6.12 -7.03 2.20
CA ASN A 13 -6.14 -8.41 1.75
C ASN A 13 -4.81 -8.75 1.08
N PRO A 14 -3.91 -9.48 1.77
CA PRO A 14 -2.60 -9.77 1.19
C PRO A 14 -2.66 -10.58 -0.10
N ASP A 15 -3.77 -11.26 -0.35
CA ASP A 15 -3.88 -12.06 -1.56
C ASP A 15 -3.87 -11.21 -2.82
N GLN A 16 -4.14 -9.91 -2.69
CA GLN A 16 -4.16 -9.02 -3.85
C GLN A 16 -2.80 -8.42 -4.15
N GLU A 17 -1.81 -8.70 -3.31
CA GLU A 17 -0.50 -8.05 -3.44
C GLU A 17 0.13 -8.31 -4.79
N MET A 18 0.13 -9.55 -5.23
CA MET A 18 0.79 -9.89 -6.49
C MET A 18 0.10 -9.23 -7.68
N ASP A 19 -1.21 -9.14 -7.62
CA ASP A 19 -1.95 -8.48 -8.71
C ASP A 19 -1.62 -7.01 -8.78
N ILE A 20 -1.50 -6.35 -7.63
CA ILE A 20 -1.13 -4.94 -7.60
C ILE A 20 0.28 -4.74 -8.14
N LEU A 21 1.22 -5.57 -7.68
CA LEU A 21 2.60 -5.42 -8.12
C LEU A 21 2.73 -5.61 -9.62
N ALA A 22 2.04 -6.60 -10.16
CA ALA A 22 2.08 -6.84 -11.59
C ALA A 22 1.48 -5.69 -12.38
N ALA A 23 0.35 -5.17 -11.92
CA ALA A 23 -0.31 -4.06 -12.61
C ALA A 23 0.53 -2.79 -12.54
N TRP A 24 1.13 -2.53 -11.39
CA TRP A 24 1.95 -1.33 -11.25
C TRP A 24 3.20 -1.42 -12.11
N GLU A 25 3.80 -2.59 -12.18
CA GLU A 25 4.96 -2.75 -13.06
C GLU A 25 4.57 -2.50 -14.51
N GLU A 26 3.43 -2.98 -14.90
CA GLU A 26 2.98 -2.85 -16.28
C GLU A 26 2.78 -1.39 -16.68
N VAL A 27 2.31 -0.56 -15.76
CA VAL A 27 2.05 0.85 -16.09
C VAL A 27 3.30 1.72 -15.88
N GLY A 28 4.40 1.16 -15.41
CA GLY A 28 5.66 1.89 -15.35
C GLY A 28 6.02 2.42 -13.99
N VAL A 29 5.40 1.93 -12.93
CA VAL A 29 5.77 2.35 -11.57
C VAL A 29 7.20 1.93 -11.31
N PRO A 30 8.07 2.84 -10.81
CA PRO A 30 9.43 2.44 -10.46
C PRO A 30 9.39 1.49 -9.28
N GLY A 31 10.52 1.18 -8.70
CA GLY A 31 10.56 0.19 -7.64
C GLY A 31 9.53 0.39 -6.56
N VAL A 32 8.93 -0.70 -6.12
CA VAL A 32 7.91 -0.68 -5.07
C VAL A 32 8.50 -1.33 -3.83
N THR A 33 8.35 -0.68 -2.68
CA THR A 33 8.73 -1.26 -1.40
C THR A 33 7.51 -1.84 -0.74
N VAL A 34 7.65 -3.05 -0.23
CA VAL A 34 6.54 -3.73 0.44
C VAL A 34 6.94 -3.98 1.88
N LEU A 35 6.07 -3.57 2.79
CA LEU A 35 6.28 -3.76 4.21
C LEU A 35 5.13 -4.53 4.80
N ASP A 36 5.45 -5.44 5.71
CA ASP A 36 4.44 -6.00 6.58
C ASP A 36 4.04 -4.93 7.57
N SER A 37 2.73 -4.78 7.78
CA SER A 37 2.25 -3.78 8.72
C SER A 37 1.07 -4.35 9.48
N GLN A 38 0.70 -3.65 10.55
CA GLN A 38 -0.41 -4.05 11.38
C GLN A 38 -1.33 -2.87 11.58
N GLY A 39 -2.61 -3.12 11.37
CA GLY A 39 -3.59 -2.11 11.64
C GLY A 39 -3.95 -2.07 13.11
N SER A 40 -4.42 -0.92 13.54
CA SER A 40 -4.81 -0.74 14.94
C SER A 40 -6.30 -0.87 15.17
N LYS A 41 -7.07 -1.10 14.13
CA LYS A 41 -8.52 -1.13 14.29
C LYS A 41 -9.02 -2.31 15.08
N ARG A 42 -8.15 -3.24 15.39
CA ARG A 42 -8.52 -4.37 16.23
C ARG A 42 -8.96 -3.97 17.61
N SER A 43 -8.39 -2.92 18.11
CA SER A 43 -8.72 -2.48 19.46
C SER A 43 -10.19 -2.13 19.59
N ASP A 44 -10.81 -1.70 18.51
CA ASP A 44 -12.23 -1.38 18.54
C ASP A 44 -13.08 -2.59 18.86
N GLU A 45 -12.69 -3.72 18.34
CA GLU A 45 -13.47 -4.93 18.52
C GLU A 45 -13.32 -5.48 19.92
N THR A 46 -12.13 -5.35 20.46
CA THR A 46 -11.88 -5.87 21.79
C THR A 46 -12.43 -4.98 22.86
N GLY A 47 -12.46 -3.68 22.61
CA GLY A 47 -12.86 -2.75 23.64
C GLY A 47 -11.98 -2.77 24.87
N ARG A 48 -10.77 -3.27 24.72
CA ARG A 48 -9.88 -3.45 25.86
C ARG A 48 -8.69 -2.53 25.77
N ASP A 49 -8.93 -1.28 25.57
CA ASP A 49 -7.86 -0.31 25.42
C ASP A 49 -7.00 -0.22 26.69
N ASP A 50 -7.56 -0.59 27.80
CA ASP A 50 -6.82 -0.53 29.05
C ASP A 50 -5.90 -1.71 29.26
N LEU A 51 -5.83 -2.62 28.28
CA LEU A 51 -4.97 -3.80 28.39
C LEU A 51 -4.09 -3.93 27.15
N PRO A 52 -3.18 -2.96 26.93
CA PRO A 52 -2.41 -2.97 25.70
C PRO A 52 -1.52 -4.19 25.54
N LEU A 53 -0.95 -4.67 26.62
CA LEU A 53 -0.10 -5.86 26.52
C LEU A 53 -0.92 -7.07 26.07
N PHE A 54 -2.08 -7.22 26.63
CA PHE A 54 -2.95 -8.34 26.29
C PHE A 54 -3.37 -8.26 24.83
N VAL A 55 -3.69 -7.05 24.38
CA VAL A 55 -4.08 -6.86 22.97
C VAL A 55 -2.92 -7.22 22.05
N SER A 56 -1.69 -6.86 22.42
CA SER A 56 -0.53 -7.19 21.62
C SER A 56 -0.34 -8.70 21.51
N LEU A 57 -0.54 -9.40 22.61
CA LEU A 57 -0.42 -10.86 22.57
C LEU A 57 -1.48 -11.48 21.70
N ARG A 58 -2.67 -10.95 21.76
CA ARG A 58 -3.74 -11.47 20.89
C ARG A 58 -3.42 -11.25 19.43
N SER A 59 -2.86 -10.11 19.09
CA SER A 59 -2.48 -9.84 17.71
C SER A 59 -1.46 -10.84 17.23
N ILE A 60 -0.50 -11.18 18.07
CA ILE A 60 0.51 -12.17 17.69
C ILE A 60 -0.13 -13.53 17.46
N LEU A 61 -1.06 -13.90 18.31
CA LEU A 61 -1.69 -15.21 18.24
C LEU A 61 -2.72 -15.29 17.13
N SER A 62 -3.32 -14.17 16.76
CA SER A 62 -4.32 -14.10 15.71
C SER A 62 -3.75 -13.42 14.50
N SER A 63 -2.76 -14.01 13.90
CA SER A 63 -1.97 -13.34 12.89
C SER A 63 -2.78 -12.89 11.67
N GLU A 64 -3.81 -13.64 11.30
CA GLU A 64 -4.53 -13.28 10.08
C GLU A 64 -5.30 -11.99 10.22
N GLU A 65 -5.56 -11.54 11.43
CA GLU A 65 -6.39 -10.36 11.63
C GLU A 65 -5.62 -9.07 11.60
N SER A 66 -4.33 -9.12 11.84
CA SER A 66 -3.57 -7.90 11.99
C SER A 66 -2.59 -7.66 10.87
N GLN A 67 -2.56 -8.53 9.89
CA GLN A 67 -1.55 -8.42 8.85
C GLN A 67 -2.05 -7.64 7.68
N ASN A 68 -1.40 -6.54 7.43
CA ASN A 68 -1.61 -5.73 6.25
C ASN A 68 -0.32 -5.69 5.46
N ARG A 69 -0.42 -5.30 4.21
CA ARG A 69 0.75 -5.04 3.39
C ARG A 69 0.73 -3.59 3.00
N THR A 70 1.83 -2.90 3.25
CA THR A 70 1.96 -1.52 2.82
C THR A 70 2.92 -1.47 1.66
N LEU A 71 2.43 -0.98 0.53
CA LEU A 71 3.21 -0.84 -0.69
C LEU A 71 3.40 0.62 -0.97
N PHE A 72 4.62 1.03 -1.30
CA PHE A 72 4.81 2.43 -1.66
C PHE A 72 5.87 2.59 -2.72
N SER A 73 5.77 3.68 -3.45
CA SER A 73 6.71 4.00 -4.50
C SER A 73 6.72 5.52 -4.68
N VAL A 74 7.91 6.05 -4.98
CA VAL A 74 8.04 7.47 -5.29
C VAL A 74 8.01 7.59 -6.80
N ILE A 75 7.05 8.35 -7.31
CA ILE A 75 6.76 8.43 -8.74
C ILE A 75 6.90 9.87 -9.18
N ASP A 76 7.68 10.11 -10.22
CA ASP A 76 7.90 11.47 -10.74
C ASP A 76 7.19 11.71 -12.06
N ASP A 77 6.31 10.83 -12.48
CA ASP A 77 5.59 10.94 -13.74
C ASP A 77 4.09 10.90 -13.43
N GLU A 78 3.43 12.01 -13.73
CA GLU A 78 2.00 12.13 -13.39
C GLU A 78 1.15 11.11 -14.12
N ALA A 79 1.48 10.81 -15.38
CA ALA A 79 0.70 9.83 -16.12
C ALA A 79 0.84 8.44 -15.52
N VAL A 80 2.03 8.09 -15.08
CA VAL A 80 2.24 6.81 -14.42
C VAL A 80 1.47 6.77 -13.11
N LEU A 81 1.48 7.85 -12.35
CA LEU A 81 0.74 7.91 -11.10
C LEU A 81 -0.74 7.67 -11.33
N GLU A 82 -1.32 8.35 -12.32
CA GLU A 82 -2.74 8.19 -12.58
C GLU A 82 -3.08 6.76 -12.98
N LYS A 83 -2.24 6.16 -13.81
CA LYS A 83 -2.49 4.78 -14.22
C LYS A 83 -2.36 3.81 -13.05
N ALA A 84 -1.42 4.08 -12.16
CA ALA A 84 -1.26 3.23 -10.98
C ALA A 84 -2.46 3.33 -10.05
N LEU A 85 -3.00 4.53 -9.89
CA LEU A 85 -4.18 4.72 -9.06
C LEU A 85 -5.37 3.98 -9.66
N GLN A 86 -5.56 4.09 -10.97
CA GLN A 86 -6.66 3.40 -11.63
C GLN A 86 -6.50 1.89 -11.55
N ALA A 87 -5.28 1.41 -11.69
CA ALA A 87 -5.04 -0.04 -11.62
C ALA A 87 -5.38 -0.58 -10.24
N ALA A 88 -4.98 0.14 -9.20
CA ALA A 88 -5.27 -0.30 -7.84
C ALA A 88 -6.77 -0.32 -7.59
N GLN A 89 -7.47 0.70 -8.04
CA GLN A 89 -8.91 0.76 -7.84
C GLN A 89 -9.62 -0.35 -8.61
N GLY A 90 -9.10 -0.70 -9.78
CA GLY A 90 -9.69 -1.78 -10.56
C GLY A 90 -9.54 -3.14 -9.89
N ILE A 91 -8.44 -3.34 -9.18
CA ILE A 91 -8.19 -4.63 -8.53
C ILE A 91 -8.91 -4.72 -7.19
N ILE A 92 -8.86 -3.65 -6.40
CA ILE A 92 -9.38 -3.68 -5.04
C ILE A 92 -10.88 -3.39 -5.01
N GLY A 93 -11.33 -2.51 -5.88
CA GLY A 93 -12.72 -2.11 -5.91
C GLY A 93 -12.93 -0.82 -5.16
N ASP A 94 -14.10 -0.69 -4.57
CA ASP A 94 -14.53 0.56 -3.95
C ASP A 94 -13.90 0.68 -2.55
N PHE A 95 -13.05 1.65 -2.39
CA PHE A 95 -12.39 1.88 -1.10
C PHE A 95 -13.35 2.39 -0.03
N GLN A 96 -14.56 2.71 -0.39
CA GLN A 96 -15.59 3.04 0.60
C GLN A 96 -16.04 1.81 1.37
N ASN A 97 -15.85 0.64 0.81
CA ASN A 97 -16.21 -0.60 1.50
C ASN A 97 -15.21 -0.90 2.61
N PRO A 98 -15.68 -1.48 3.71
CA PRO A 98 -14.76 -1.86 4.78
C PRO A 98 -13.80 -2.96 4.32
N HIS A 99 -12.63 -2.98 4.95
CA HIS A 99 -11.63 -4.03 4.75
C HIS A 99 -11.02 -4.02 3.35
N THR A 100 -11.03 -2.86 2.70
CA THR A 100 -10.36 -2.73 1.40
C THR A 100 -8.98 -2.12 1.52
N GLY A 101 -8.74 -1.32 2.57
CA GLY A 101 -7.46 -0.67 2.73
C GLY A 101 -7.54 0.82 2.48
N ILE A 102 -6.39 1.43 2.32
CA ILE A 102 -6.28 2.87 2.10
C ILE A 102 -5.30 3.11 0.96
N LEU A 103 -5.70 3.96 0.04
CA LEU A 103 -4.84 4.39 -1.06
C LEU A 103 -4.71 5.90 -0.99
N PHE A 104 -3.48 6.40 -0.96
CA PHE A 104 -3.31 7.84 -0.88
C PHE A 104 -2.00 8.25 -1.52
N VAL A 105 -1.87 9.55 -1.78
CA VAL A 105 -0.74 10.14 -2.43
C VAL A 105 -0.26 11.31 -1.61
N VAL A 106 1.06 11.40 -1.40
CA VAL A 106 1.66 12.48 -0.64
C VAL A 106 2.63 13.21 -1.56
N PRO A 107 2.56 14.54 -1.61
CA PRO A 107 3.56 15.27 -2.43
C PRO A 107 4.94 15.11 -1.82
N VAL A 108 5.91 14.90 -2.68
CA VAL A 108 7.32 14.83 -2.30
C VAL A 108 8.02 16.02 -2.95
N SER A 109 8.50 16.94 -2.12
CA SER A 109 9.06 18.16 -2.66
C SER A 109 10.37 17.94 -3.37
N ARG A 110 11.16 16.97 -2.94
CA ARG A 110 12.44 16.66 -3.56
C ARG A 110 12.69 15.17 -3.46
N ALA A 111 13.30 14.62 -4.49
CA ALA A 111 13.65 13.21 -4.48
C ALA A 111 14.91 13.00 -5.30
N TRP A 112 15.74 12.11 -4.83
CA TRP A 112 16.95 11.67 -5.51
C TRP A 112 16.91 10.16 -5.58
N GLY A 113 17.42 9.63 -6.66
CA GLY A 113 17.55 8.17 -6.72
C GLY A 113 16.36 7.44 -7.29
N ILE A 114 15.44 8.15 -7.90
CA ILE A 114 14.32 7.47 -8.56
C ILE A 114 14.86 6.80 -9.82
N VAL A 115 14.68 5.48 -9.89
CA VAL A 115 15.11 4.72 -11.05
C VAL A 115 13.90 4.44 -11.90
N LYS A 116 13.88 4.99 -13.11
CA LYS A 116 12.74 4.79 -13.97
C LYS A 116 12.65 3.34 -14.42
N ALA A 117 11.42 2.86 -14.52
CA ALA A 117 11.21 1.52 -15.00
C ALA A 117 11.71 1.40 -16.42
N LYS A 118 12.36 0.30 -16.72
CA LYS A 118 12.84 0.07 -18.05
C LYS A 118 11.67 -0.34 -18.93
N PRO A 119 11.66 0.15 -20.19
CA PRO A 119 10.62 -0.33 -21.09
C PRO A 119 10.76 -1.82 -21.32
N HIS A 120 9.64 -2.46 -21.48
CA HIS A 120 9.66 -3.88 -21.80
C HIS A 120 9.96 -4.04 -23.26
N LEU A 121 11.06 -4.68 -23.52
CA LEU A 121 11.48 -4.93 -24.90
C LEU A 121 11.11 -6.36 -25.25
N HIS A 122 10.23 -6.48 -26.17
CA HIS A 122 9.80 -7.83 -26.54
C HIS A 122 9.69 -7.96 -28.01
#